data_73b52667b2f0ef4358c006a8db6d619d
#
_entry.id   73b52667b2f0ef4358c006a8db6d619d
#
_cell.length_a   1.000
_cell.length_b   1.000
_cell.length_c   1.000
_cell.angle_alpha   90.00
_cell.angle_beta   90.00
_cell.angle_gamma   90.00
#
_symmetry.space_group_name_H-M   'P 1'
#
loop_
_entity.id
_entity.type
_entity.pdbx_description
1 polymer ?
#
loop_
_entity_poly.entity_id
_entity_poly.type
_entity_poly.pdbx_seq_one_letter_code
_entity_poly.pdbx_strand_id
1 'polypeptide(L)'
;TLAAVGAVSRKGARRGGGSVFVSRKFGIVDCRGGLLTWAVAGYWLGVCAGKTRRFDPRSEGHAATCSLVYRSGAVVPVGALVKQVMQLDFARAKIPSLFLYSSKDQVVQADKILQVMHAWGGQSTGQEIHLGQQDDESFHVLAGHVLSPSQTKPVADIILNWAQRV
;
A
#
# COMPACT_ATOMS: atom_id res chain seq x y z
N THR A 1 -9.19 1.71 4.55
CA THR A 1 -9.24 2.68 3.43
C THR A 1 -9.86 2.07 2.18
N LEU A 2 -9.53 0.82 1.79
CA LEU A 2 -10.10 0.15 0.62
C LEU A 2 -11.56 -0.28 0.82
N ALA A 3 -11.94 -0.67 2.03
CA ALA A 3 -13.34 -0.88 2.40
C ALA A 3 -14.15 0.44 2.31
N ALA A 4 -13.51 1.60 2.58
CA ALA A 4 -14.11 2.90 2.42
C ALA A 4 -14.41 3.26 0.94
N VAL A 5 -13.55 2.87 -0.01
CA VAL A 5 -13.79 3.07 -1.45
C VAL A 5 -15.08 2.35 -1.91
N GLY A 6 -15.30 1.12 -1.45
CA GLY A 6 -16.54 0.39 -1.73
C GLY A 6 -17.79 1.03 -1.11
N ALA A 7 -17.66 1.63 0.08
CA ALA A 7 -18.74 2.32 0.78
C ALA A 7 -19.06 3.69 0.17
N VAL A 8 -18.05 4.45 -0.24
CA VAL A 8 -18.21 5.75 -0.91
C VAL A 8 -18.89 5.58 -2.27
N SER A 9 -18.55 4.54 -3.03
CA SER A 9 -19.20 4.21 -4.30
C SER A 9 -20.70 3.89 -4.16
N ARG A 10 -21.15 3.41 -2.98
CA ARG A 10 -22.58 3.10 -2.73
C ARG A 10 -23.43 4.30 -2.30
N LYS A 11 -22.83 5.35 -1.72
CA LYS A 11 -23.58 6.47 -1.12
C LYS A 11 -23.44 7.80 -1.86
N GLY A 12 -23.00 7.81 -3.11
CA GLY A 12 -22.94 9.05 -3.91
C GLY A 12 -22.32 10.20 -3.13
N ALA A 13 -21.01 10.27 -3.05
CA ALA A 13 -20.32 11.36 -2.36
C ALA A 13 -20.62 12.68 -3.04
N ARG A 14 -21.51 13.47 -2.44
CA ARG A 14 -21.89 14.81 -2.86
C ARG A 14 -20.96 15.89 -2.30
N ARG A 15 -19.66 15.66 -2.14
CA ARG A 15 -18.71 16.72 -1.81
C ARG A 15 -17.40 16.42 -2.49
N GLY A 16 -16.90 17.38 -3.27
CA GLY A 16 -15.63 17.33 -3.96
C GLY A 16 -14.52 16.87 -3.00
N GLY A 17 -14.01 15.70 -3.24
CA GLY A 17 -12.96 15.09 -2.48
C GLY A 17 -12.25 14.09 -3.39
N GLY A 18 -10.94 13.98 -3.20
CA GLY A 18 -10.12 13.01 -3.89
C GLY A 18 -9.58 11.96 -2.93
N SER A 19 -9.03 10.90 -3.48
CA SER A 19 -8.31 9.88 -2.71
C SER A 19 -6.84 9.87 -3.07
N VAL A 20 -5.98 9.75 -2.05
CA VAL A 20 -4.54 9.58 -2.26
C VAL A 20 -4.14 8.20 -1.78
N PHE A 21 -3.52 7.43 -2.67
CA PHE A 21 -3.00 6.10 -2.40
C PHE A 21 -1.47 6.17 -2.39
N VAL A 22 -0.87 5.89 -1.24
CA VAL A 22 0.58 5.92 -1.07
C VAL A 22 1.06 4.48 -0.88
N SER A 23 1.81 3.93 -1.83
CA SER A 23 2.36 2.56 -1.83
C SER A 23 1.38 1.51 -1.31
N ARG A 24 0.19 1.45 -1.91
CA ARG A 24 -0.90 0.61 -1.42
C ARG A 24 -0.74 -0.87 -1.80
N LYS A 25 -1.10 -1.74 -0.86
CA LYS A 25 -1.03 -3.20 -0.99
C LYS A 25 -2.16 -3.73 -1.90
N PHE A 26 -2.02 -3.53 -3.19
CA PHE A 26 -2.83 -4.23 -4.20
C PHE A 26 -2.21 -5.57 -4.62
N GLY A 27 -0.92 -5.77 -4.36
CA GLY A 27 -0.17 -7.01 -4.50
C GLY A 27 0.99 -7.02 -3.52
N ILE A 28 1.46 -8.19 -3.14
CA ILE A 28 2.59 -8.39 -2.23
C ILE A 28 3.69 -9.11 -3.00
N VAL A 29 4.93 -8.62 -2.90
CA VAL A 29 6.12 -9.18 -3.60
C VAL A 29 6.56 -10.52 -3.00
N ASP A 30 5.87 -11.10 -2.06
CA ASP A 30 6.22 -12.43 -1.55
C ASP A 30 5.83 -13.49 -2.59
N CYS A 31 6.82 -14.24 -3.11
CA CYS A 31 6.65 -15.36 -4.04
C CYS A 31 5.71 -16.47 -3.49
N ARG A 32 5.40 -16.42 -2.21
CA ARG A 32 4.44 -17.30 -1.52
C ARG A 32 3.04 -16.70 -1.40
N GLY A 33 2.79 -15.53 -2.00
CA GLY A 33 1.50 -14.83 -1.91
C GLY A 33 0.31 -15.66 -2.39
N GLY A 34 0.51 -16.55 -3.37
CA GLY A 34 -0.50 -17.53 -3.79
C GLY A 34 -0.83 -18.57 -2.71
N LEU A 35 0.17 -19.01 -1.93
CA LEU A 35 -0.02 -19.98 -0.83
C LEU A 35 -0.80 -19.37 0.36
N LEU A 36 -0.69 -18.06 0.58
CA LEU A 36 -1.37 -17.35 1.69
C LEU A 36 -2.90 -17.36 1.54
N THR A 37 -3.41 -17.68 0.37
CA THR A 37 -4.85 -17.74 0.10
C THR A 37 -5.47 -19.14 0.26
N TRP A 38 -4.67 -20.15 0.56
CA TRP A 38 -5.16 -21.52 0.79
C TRP A 38 -5.74 -21.66 2.20
N ALA A 39 -6.75 -22.51 2.33
CA ALA A 39 -7.43 -22.77 3.62
C ALA A 39 -6.50 -23.25 4.73
N VAL A 40 -5.37 -23.85 4.36
CA VAL A 40 -4.33 -24.36 5.28
C VAL A 40 -3.12 -23.43 5.44
N ALA A 41 -3.17 -22.22 4.86
CA ALA A 41 -2.04 -21.29 4.84
C ALA A 41 -1.53 -20.93 6.25
N GLY A 42 -2.44 -20.78 7.22
CA GLY A 42 -2.07 -20.49 8.61
C GLY A 42 -1.21 -21.57 9.27
N TYR A 43 -1.49 -22.84 8.95
CA TYR A 43 -0.71 -23.99 9.46
C TYR A 43 0.68 -24.03 8.81
N TRP A 44 0.74 -23.96 7.49
CA TRP A 44 2.01 -24.01 6.75
C TRP A 44 2.91 -22.81 6.99
N LEU A 45 2.37 -21.62 7.20
CA LEU A 45 3.15 -20.44 7.60
C LEU A 45 3.83 -20.64 8.95
N GLY A 46 3.16 -21.25 9.91
CA GLY A 46 3.75 -21.58 11.22
C GLY A 46 4.91 -22.57 11.11
N VAL A 47 4.81 -23.53 10.17
CA VAL A 47 5.85 -24.56 9.95
C VAL A 47 7.02 -24.01 9.12
N CYS A 48 6.75 -23.27 8.05
CA CYS A 48 7.78 -22.84 7.09
C CYS A 48 8.42 -21.47 7.41
N ALA A 49 7.71 -20.57 8.10
CA ALA A 49 8.17 -19.21 8.39
C ALA A 49 8.33 -18.90 9.89
N GLY A 50 8.16 -19.91 10.74
CA GLY A 50 8.18 -19.76 12.20
C GLY A 50 6.92 -19.07 12.74
N LYS A 51 6.73 -19.14 14.07
CA LYS A 51 5.54 -18.58 14.75
C LYS A 51 5.52 -17.06 14.76
N THR A 52 6.70 -16.41 14.74
CA THR A 52 6.88 -14.97 14.82
C THR A 52 7.88 -14.50 13.78
N ARG A 53 7.62 -13.32 13.23
CA ARG A 53 8.57 -12.58 12.38
C ARG A 53 9.16 -11.43 13.19
N ARG A 54 10.46 -11.24 13.07
CA ARG A 54 11.19 -10.14 13.69
C ARG A 54 11.92 -9.36 12.59
N PHE A 55 11.96 -8.05 12.73
CA PHE A 55 12.73 -7.15 11.88
C PHE A 55 13.69 -6.36 12.75
N ASP A 56 14.89 -6.12 12.27
CA ASP A 56 15.83 -5.25 12.94
C ASP A 56 15.44 -3.78 12.71
N PRO A 57 15.48 -2.94 13.76
CA PRO A 57 15.18 -1.53 13.60
C PRO A 57 16.28 -0.85 12.78
N ARG A 58 15.89 0.01 11.85
CA ARG A 58 16.81 0.78 11.01
C ARG A 58 17.28 2.08 11.68
N SER A 59 16.56 2.52 12.69
CA SER A 59 16.84 3.72 13.49
C SER A 59 16.13 3.63 14.85
N GLU A 60 16.54 4.48 15.81
CA GLU A 60 15.84 4.60 17.10
C GLU A 60 14.37 5.01 16.91
N GLY A 61 14.08 5.92 15.97
CA GLY A 61 12.72 6.31 15.61
C GLY A 61 11.91 5.15 15.07
N HIS A 62 12.51 4.27 14.25
CA HIS A 62 11.87 3.05 13.76
C HIS A 62 11.57 2.09 14.91
N ALA A 63 12.50 1.89 15.83
CA ALA A 63 12.30 1.04 17.01
C ALA A 63 11.16 1.54 17.91
N ALA A 64 11.04 2.85 18.07
CA ALA A 64 10.06 3.48 18.95
C ALA A 64 8.63 3.51 18.35
N THR A 65 8.49 3.53 17.02
CA THR A 65 7.20 3.79 16.37
C THR A 65 6.62 2.59 15.63
N CYS A 66 7.42 1.57 15.31
CA CYS A 66 7.01 0.43 14.52
C CYS A 66 7.01 -0.88 15.31
N SER A 67 6.03 -1.75 15.04
CA SER A 67 6.01 -3.12 15.59
C SER A 67 7.05 -3.97 14.88
N LEU A 68 8.16 -4.24 15.56
CA LEU A 68 9.28 -5.02 15.02
C LEU A 68 9.06 -6.55 15.12
N VAL A 69 8.08 -6.97 15.91
CA VAL A 69 7.76 -8.40 16.13
C VAL A 69 6.27 -8.62 15.97
N TYR A 70 5.88 -9.54 15.09
CA TYR A 70 4.48 -9.95 14.95
C TYR A 70 4.34 -11.44 14.63
N ARG A 71 3.17 -12.00 14.92
CA ARG A 71 2.87 -13.41 14.60
C ARG A 71 2.79 -13.60 13.09
N SER A 72 3.43 -14.65 12.57
CA SER A 72 3.41 -14.97 11.13
C SER A 72 1.99 -15.13 10.59
N GLY A 73 1.06 -15.68 11.38
CA GLY A 73 -0.36 -15.80 11.03
C GLY A 73 -1.10 -14.47 10.78
N ALA A 74 -0.57 -13.33 11.28
CA ALA A 74 -1.18 -12.01 11.05
C ALA A 74 -1.15 -11.59 9.56
N VAL A 75 -0.31 -12.24 8.74
CA VAL A 75 -0.22 -11.95 7.30
C VAL A 75 -1.39 -12.57 6.52
N VAL A 76 -1.99 -13.66 7.03
CA VAL A 76 -3.08 -14.38 6.35
C VAL A 76 -4.31 -13.49 6.10
N PRO A 77 -4.87 -12.79 7.10
CA PRO A 77 -6.02 -11.91 6.86
C PRO A 77 -5.68 -10.75 5.91
N VAL A 78 -4.42 -10.28 5.91
CA VAL A 78 -3.97 -9.25 4.95
C VAL A 78 -3.99 -9.80 3.53
N GLY A 79 -3.49 -11.01 3.30
CA GLY A 79 -3.53 -11.68 1.99
C GLY A 79 -4.97 -11.90 1.50
N ALA A 80 -5.86 -12.35 2.38
CA ALA A 80 -7.28 -12.53 2.08
C ALA A 80 -7.94 -11.19 1.68
N LEU A 81 -7.64 -10.11 2.43
CA LEU A 81 -8.15 -8.78 2.12
C LEU A 81 -7.65 -8.28 0.76
N VAL A 82 -6.35 -8.44 0.46
CA VAL A 82 -5.78 -8.07 -0.86
C VAL A 82 -6.50 -8.82 -1.98
N LYS A 83 -6.72 -10.13 -1.82
CA LYS A 83 -7.46 -10.94 -2.80
C LYS A 83 -8.88 -10.41 -3.02
N GLN A 84 -9.62 -10.11 -1.96
CA GLN A 84 -10.97 -9.54 -2.06
C GLN A 84 -10.97 -8.17 -2.75
N VAL A 85 -10.00 -7.31 -2.41
CA VAL A 85 -9.87 -5.99 -3.01
C VAL A 85 -9.60 -6.07 -4.50
N MET A 86 -8.76 -7.00 -4.95
CA MET A 86 -8.46 -7.19 -6.36
C MET A 86 -9.62 -7.78 -7.19
N GLN A 87 -10.68 -8.24 -6.53
CA GLN A 87 -11.94 -8.67 -7.18
C GLN A 87 -12.96 -7.53 -7.31
N LEU A 88 -12.69 -6.35 -6.75
CA LEU A 88 -13.58 -5.19 -6.86
C LEU A 88 -13.57 -4.64 -8.29
N ASP A 89 -14.73 -4.18 -8.72
CA ASP A 89 -14.87 -3.41 -9.94
C ASP A 89 -14.44 -1.97 -9.73
N PHE A 90 -13.16 -1.68 -10.01
CA PHE A 90 -12.58 -0.34 -9.84
C PHE A 90 -13.18 0.70 -10.80
N ALA A 91 -13.80 0.28 -11.91
CA ALA A 91 -14.47 1.20 -12.82
C ALA A 91 -15.69 1.91 -12.18
N ARG A 92 -16.20 1.38 -11.05
CA ARG A 92 -17.26 2.02 -10.27
C ARG A 92 -16.77 3.15 -9.35
N ALA A 93 -15.48 3.23 -9.08
CA ALA A 93 -14.90 4.28 -8.27
C ALA A 93 -14.76 5.57 -9.11
N LYS A 94 -15.62 6.55 -8.90
CA LYS A 94 -15.71 7.79 -9.71
C LYS A 94 -14.99 8.99 -9.10
N ILE A 95 -14.45 8.85 -7.88
CA ILE A 95 -13.70 9.93 -7.22
C ILE A 95 -12.34 10.14 -7.88
N PRO A 96 -11.87 11.37 -8.03
CA PRO A 96 -10.51 11.65 -8.47
C PRO A 96 -9.49 10.96 -7.54
N SER A 97 -8.44 10.40 -8.08
CA SER A 97 -7.48 9.64 -7.27
C SER A 97 -6.04 9.85 -7.72
N LEU A 98 -5.15 10.03 -6.73
CA LEU A 98 -3.72 10.11 -6.91
C LEU A 98 -3.07 8.82 -6.39
N PHE A 99 -2.25 8.17 -7.22
CA PHE A 99 -1.50 6.97 -6.89
C PHE A 99 -0.01 7.30 -6.83
N LEU A 100 0.56 7.25 -5.64
CA LEU A 100 2.00 7.39 -5.40
C LEU A 100 2.62 6.01 -5.23
N TYR A 101 3.65 5.70 -6.00
CA TYR A 101 4.30 4.40 -6.01
C TYR A 101 5.79 4.53 -6.31
N SER A 102 6.54 3.47 -6.02
CA SER A 102 7.91 3.30 -6.50
C SER A 102 7.98 2.03 -7.35
N SER A 103 8.59 2.11 -8.52
CA SER A 103 8.82 0.93 -9.38
C SER A 103 9.80 -0.07 -8.74
N LYS A 104 10.60 0.39 -7.76
CA LYS A 104 11.58 -0.41 -7.02
C LYS A 104 11.04 -0.98 -5.71
N ASP A 105 9.75 -0.78 -5.38
CA ASP A 105 9.13 -1.25 -4.14
C ASP A 105 9.31 -2.76 -3.98
N GLN A 106 9.95 -3.18 -2.87
CA GLN A 106 10.24 -4.59 -2.57
C GLN A 106 9.16 -5.25 -1.70
N VAL A 107 8.16 -4.51 -1.26
CA VAL A 107 7.09 -4.99 -0.38
C VAL A 107 5.78 -5.18 -1.14
N VAL A 108 5.46 -4.25 -2.04
CA VAL A 108 4.24 -4.31 -2.86
C VAL A 108 4.58 -4.29 -4.35
N GLN A 109 3.74 -4.91 -5.13
CA GLN A 109 3.89 -5.00 -6.58
C GLN A 109 3.41 -3.70 -7.24
N ALA A 110 4.33 -2.91 -7.80
CA ALA A 110 4.01 -1.66 -8.47
C ALA A 110 3.08 -1.85 -9.69
N ASP A 111 3.25 -2.96 -10.43
CA ASP A 111 2.37 -3.34 -11.55
C ASP A 111 0.91 -3.48 -11.13
N LYS A 112 0.64 -3.99 -9.91
CA LYS A 112 -0.72 -4.07 -9.36
C LYS A 112 -1.31 -2.70 -9.02
N ILE A 113 -0.47 -1.76 -8.57
CA ILE A 113 -0.90 -0.37 -8.36
C ILE A 113 -1.30 0.25 -9.70
N LEU A 114 -0.48 0.08 -10.73
CA LEU A 114 -0.76 0.57 -12.08
C LEU A 114 -2.00 -0.10 -12.69
N GLN A 115 -2.18 -1.41 -12.50
CA GLN A 115 -3.37 -2.13 -12.94
C GLN A 115 -4.65 -1.53 -12.33
N VAL A 116 -4.66 -1.26 -11.03
CA VAL A 116 -5.80 -0.64 -10.35
C VAL A 116 -6.03 0.79 -10.83
N MET A 117 -4.95 1.57 -10.98
CA MET A 117 -5.01 2.93 -11.49
C MET A 117 -5.63 3.00 -12.90
N HIS A 118 -5.24 2.10 -13.81
CA HIS A 118 -5.81 2.04 -15.16
C HIS A 118 -7.26 1.56 -15.19
N ALA A 119 -7.66 0.71 -14.23
CA ALA A 119 -9.03 0.24 -14.08
C ALA A 119 -9.94 1.23 -13.33
N TRP A 120 -9.38 2.33 -12.79
CA TRP A 120 -10.13 3.31 -12.00
C TRP A 120 -11.14 4.07 -12.86
N GLY A 121 -12.39 4.12 -12.44
CA GLY A 121 -13.46 4.72 -13.24
C GLY A 121 -13.59 6.24 -13.17
N GLY A 122 -12.89 6.89 -12.23
CA GLY A 122 -12.74 8.34 -12.12
C GLY A 122 -11.40 8.81 -12.70
N GLN A 123 -11.14 10.11 -12.60
CA GLN A 123 -9.83 10.66 -12.97
C GLN A 123 -8.74 10.02 -12.08
N SER A 124 -7.77 9.36 -12.69
CA SER A 124 -6.63 8.77 -11.99
C SER A 124 -5.33 9.45 -12.43
N THR A 125 -4.48 9.77 -11.46
CA THR A 125 -3.15 10.34 -11.69
C THR A 125 -2.12 9.43 -11.01
N GLY A 126 -1.12 8.97 -11.73
CA GLY A 126 0.01 8.23 -11.19
C GLY A 126 1.23 9.12 -11.07
N GLN A 127 1.93 9.02 -9.93
CA GLN A 127 3.21 9.69 -9.74
C GLN A 127 4.21 8.71 -9.13
N GLU A 128 5.25 8.44 -9.86
CA GLU A 128 6.38 7.66 -9.36
C GLU A 128 7.26 8.50 -8.44
N ILE A 129 7.64 7.91 -7.30
CA ILE A 129 8.52 8.53 -6.30
C ILE A 129 9.87 7.81 -6.34
N HIS A 130 10.92 8.58 -6.54
CA HIS A 130 12.29 8.08 -6.57
C HIS A 130 12.96 8.35 -5.23
N LEU A 131 13.18 7.30 -4.45
CA LEU A 131 13.83 7.38 -3.16
C LEU A 131 15.35 7.43 -3.31
N GLY A 132 15.99 8.23 -2.44
CA GLY A 132 17.44 8.38 -2.37
C GLY A 132 18.09 7.39 -1.40
N GLN A 133 19.41 7.52 -1.24
CA GLN A 133 20.20 6.64 -0.36
C GLN A 133 19.90 6.79 1.14
N GLN A 134 19.29 7.91 1.55
CA GLN A 134 18.93 8.18 2.94
C GLN A 134 17.47 7.83 3.25
N ASP A 135 16.74 7.30 2.26
CA ASP A 135 15.35 6.92 2.38
C ASP A 135 15.20 5.39 2.59
N ASP A 136 13.99 4.90 2.61
CA ASP A 136 13.69 3.49 2.86
C ASP A 136 14.33 2.57 1.81
N GLU A 137 15.25 1.70 2.25
CA GLU A 137 15.97 0.74 1.41
C GLU A 137 15.04 -0.27 0.71
N SER A 138 13.85 -0.53 1.25
CA SER A 138 12.84 -1.37 0.60
C SER A 138 12.03 -0.62 -0.44
N PHE A 139 12.26 0.68 -0.62
CA PHE A 139 11.52 1.56 -1.55
C PHE A 139 10.01 1.54 -1.35
N HIS A 140 9.53 1.15 -0.16
CA HIS A 140 8.11 1.02 0.17
C HIS A 140 7.54 2.22 0.90
N VAL A 141 8.28 2.77 1.86
CA VAL A 141 7.86 3.96 2.62
C VAL A 141 8.26 5.20 1.84
N LEU A 142 7.31 5.76 1.09
CA LEU A 142 7.59 6.84 0.14
C LEU A 142 7.78 8.22 0.79
N ALA A 143 7.43 8.40 2.06
CA ALA A 143 7.61 9.64 2.80
C ALA A 143 7.51 9.40 4.31
N GLY A 144 8.09 10.28 5.09
CA GLY A 144 8.01 10.26 6.55
C GLY A 144 9.38 10.39 7.21
N HIS A 145 9.44 11.12 8.33
CA HIS A 145 10.70 11.47 9.01
C HIS A 145 11.55 10.28 9.47
N VAL A 146 10.90 9.11 9.67
CA VAL A 146 11.58 7.93 10.23
C VAL A 146 12.35 7.14 9.18
N LEU A 147 11.74 6.92 8.00
CA LEU A 147 12.29 6.02 6.97
C LEU A 147 12.60 6.72 5.64
N SER A 148 11.90 7.81 5.31
CA SER A 148 12.12 8.53 4.04
C SER A 148 12.03 10.05 4.27
N PRO A 149 12.96 10.61 5.06
CA PRO A 149 12.92 12.03 5.44
C PRO A 149 13.08 12.95 4.24
N SER A 150 13.90 12.58 3.24
CA SER A 150 14.16 13.42 2.07
C SER A 150 12.92 13.62 1.20
N GLN A 151 12.00 12.65 1.22
CA GLN A 151 10.79 12.65 0.39
C GLN A 151 9.55 13.23 1.08
N THR A 152 9.65 13.58 2.37
CA THR A 152 8.49 14.09 3.13
C THR A 152 7.92 15.36 2.51
N LYS A 153 8.77 16.35 2.24
CA LYS A 153 8.33 17.61 1.63
C LYS A 153 7.94 17.45 0.15
N PRO A 154 8.74 16.82 -0.73
CA PRO A 154 8.36 16.59 -2.12
C PRO A 154 7.01 15.87 -2.27
N VAL A 155 6.78 14.80 -1.50
CA VAL A 155 5.51 14.06 -1.55
C VAL A 155 4.34 14.91 -1.04
N ALA A 156 4.54 15.70 0.02
CA ALA A 156 3.51 16.62 0.50
C ALA A 156 3.16 17.67 -0.57
N ASP A 157 4.15 18.25 -1.23
CA ASP A 157 3.94 19.24 -2.29
C ASP A 157 3.18 18.63 -3.49
N ILE A 158 3.51 17.38 -3.89
CA ILE A 158 2.77 16.66 -4.93
C ILE A 158 1.29 16.49 -4.55
N ILE A 159 1.01 16.06 -3.32
CA ILE A 159 -0.35 15.85 -2.82
C ILE A 159 -1.12 17.18 -2.79
N LEU A 160 -0.52 18.25 -2.26
CA LEU A 160 -1.15 19.57 -2.18
C LEU A 160 -1.44 20.14 -3.57
N ASN A 161 -0.47 20.08 -4.48
CA ASN A 161 -0.65 20.54 -5.85
C ASN A 161 -1.73 19.76 -6.61
N TRP A 162 -1.84 18.45 -6.34
CA TRP A 162 -2.91 17.64 -6.91
C TRP A 162 -4.27 18.00 -6.30
N ALA A 163 -4.34 18.14 -4.97
CA ALA A 163 -5.59 18.44 -4.27
C ALA A 163 -6.20 19.81 -4.66
N GLN A 164 -5.39 20.76 -5.11
CA GLN A 164 -5.85 22.05 -5.60
C GLN A 164 -6.50 21.99 -7.00
N ARG A 165 -6.34 20.88 -7.72
CA ARG A 165 -6.82 20.71 -9.10
C ARG A 165 -8.08 19.83 -9.22
N VAL A 166 -8.54 19.22 -8.12
CA VAL A 166 -9.67 18.28 -8.10
C VAL A 166 -10.86 18.75 -7.29
#